data_1ab81410281cee5a2860c4f77993b062
#
_entry.id   1ab81410281cee5a2860c4f77993b062
#
_cell.length_a   1.000
_cell.length_b   1.000
_cell.length_c   1.000
_cell.angle_alpha   90.00
_cell.angle_beta   90.00
_cell.angle_gamma   90.00
#
_symmetry.space_group_name_H-M   'P 1'
#
loop_
_entity.id
_entity.type
_entity.pdbx_description
1 polymer ?
#
loop_
_entity_poly.entity_id
_entity_poly.type
_entity_poly.pdbx_seq_one_letter_code
_entity_poly.pdbx_strand_id
1 'polypeptide(L)'
;MPHNEITRVQVPALMHLAKLGYDFIPTNSKPNLDTVTNILIDSFTQAFERLNPTKNAKDSLDEMKKRLNYNDLGKSFYEYLLKSEHQIIDFDNPNNNLYEMMAELPYKSFRPDITLFINGLPLVNIEVKQPLAGQGIKEERDRHIKRYKNPENKVFYNLAQIWLFSDNLPYDENNPNQGVFYSTSYSLIFQRFVEADKLYITPPPPENDQNHKSLEEIQKSVLNEFNLKDTDCPKSPKDTPTNALLTSFCSKKRLCFILKIWHQFLKRKIRV
;
A
#
# COMPACT_ATOMS: atom_id res chain seq x y z
N MET A 1 8.20 26.86 -7.68
CA MET A 1 7.69 25.50 -7.42
C MET A 1 6.36 25.63 -6.70
N PRO A 2 5.29 24.98 -7.15
CA PRO A 2 4.09 24.88 -6.34
C PRO A 2 4.42 24.07 -5.08
N HIS A 3 4.35 24.72 -3.93
CA HIS A 3 4.55 24.08 -2.63
C HIS A 3 3.23 23.46 -2.18
N ASN A 4 2.87 22.30 -2.72
CA ASN A 4 1.65 21.57 -2.41
C ASN A 4 1.96 20.16 -1.86
N GLU A 5 0.93 19.43 -1.44
CA GLU A 5 1.01 18.06 -0.91
C GLU A 5 1.69 17.10 -1.90
N ILE A 6 1.38 17.23 -3.19
CA ILE A 6 1.93 16.37 -4.25
C ILE A 6 3.46 16.47 -4.28
N THR A 7 3.99 17.69 -4.41
CA THR A 7 5.44 17.89 -4.56
C THR A 7 6.22 17.69 -3.27
N ARG A 8 5.60 17.91 -2.10
CA ARG A 8 6.31 17.85 -0.81
C ARG A 8 6.26 16.49 -0.13
N VAL A 9 5.19 15.71 -0.34
CA VAL A 9 4.99 14.45 0.38
C VAL A 9 4.72 13.29 -0.55
N GLN A 10 3.75 13.41 -1.48
CA GLN A 10 3.30 12.28 -2.30
C GLN A 10 4.37 11.81 -3.29
N VAL A 11 4.96 12.71 -4.09
CA VAL A 11 6.04 12.37 -5.03
C VAL A 11 7.28 11.84 -4.31
N PRO A 12 7.79 12.48 -3.22
CA PRO A 12 8.85 11.91 -2.41
C PRO A 12 8.55 10.51 -1.86
N ALA A 13 7.31 10.25 -1.43
CA ALA A 13 6.89 8.94 -0.95
C ALA A 13 6.93 7.88 -2.07
N LEU A 14 6.41 8.20 -3.27
CA LEU A 14 6.50 7.33 -4.45
C LEU A 14 7.95 7.02 -4.82
N MET A 15 8.83 8.04 -4.82
CA MET A 15 10.26 7.83 -5.10
C MET A 15 10.95 6.99 -4.03
N HIS A 16 10.52 7.09 -2.77
CA HIS A 16 11.02 6.23 -1.72
C HIS A 16 10.57 4.78 -1.91
N LEU A 17 9.29 4.56 -2.25
CA LEU A 17 8.75 3.24 -2.56
C LEU A 17 9.44 2.60 -3.78
N ALA A 18 9.77 3.39 -4.81
CA ALA A 18 10.57 2.91 -5.94
C ALA A 18 11.94 2.36 -5.48
N LYS A 19 12.60 3.04 -4.54
CA LYS A 19 13.86 2.55 -3.93
C LYS A 19 13.67 1.29 -3.09
N LEU A 20 12.46 1.04 -2.58
CA LEU A 20 12.10 -0.21 -1.90
C LEU A 20 11.76 -1.34 -2.88
N GLY A 21 11.77 -1.08 -4.19
CA GLY A 21 11.56 -2.05 -5.25
C GLY A 21 10.10 -2.18 -5.72
N TYR A 22 9.34 -1.09 -5.70
CA TYR A 22 7.99 -1.02 -6.29
C TYR A 22 8.05 -0.39 -7.68
N ASP A 23 7.42 -1.03 -8.66
CA ASP A 23 7.21 -0.48 -9.99
C ASP A 23 6.00 0.46 -10.00
N PHE A 24 6.17 1.64 -10.60
CA PHE A 24 5.07 2.58 -10.76
C PHE A 24 4.25 2.26 -12.01
N ILE A 25 2.93 2.17 -11.84
CA ILE A 25 1.95 2.02 -12.92
C ILE A 25 1.20 3.35 -13.06
N PRO A 26 1.40 4.09 -14.16
CA PRO A 26 0.65 5.32 -14.43
C PRO A 26 -0.83 5.02 -14.69
N THR A 27 -1.73 5.87 -14.19
CA THR A 27 -3.18 5.72 -14.42
C THR A 27 -3.55 5.88 -15.89
N ASN A 28 -2.82 6.71 -16.62
CA ASN A 28 -3.01 6.94 -18.05
C ASN A 28 -2.58 5.75 -18.93
N SER A 29 -1.84 4.78 -18.41
CA SER A 29 -1.51 3.52 -19.11
C SER A 29 -2.72 2.60 -19.28
N LYS A 30 -3.85 2.93 -18.63
CA LYS A 30 -5.09 2.16 -18.64
C LYS A 30 -4.86 0.69 -18.29
N PRO A 31 -4.28 0.39 -17.13
CA PRO A 31 -4.05 -0.97 -16.72
C PRO A 31 -5.37 -1.76 -16.64
N ASN A 32 -5.29 -3.07 -16.87
CA ASN A 32 -6.44 -3.97 -16.79
C ASN A 32 -6.85 -4.18 -15.32
N LEU A 33 -7.71 -3.28 -14.83
CA LEU A 33 -8.22 -3.30 -13.47
C LEU A 33 -9.59 -3.98 -13.41
N ASP A 34 -9.79 -4.83 -12.42
CA ASP A 34 -11.12 -5.29 -12.07
C ASP A 34 -11.96 -4.13 -11.52
N THR A 35 -13.11 -3.89 -12.10
CA THR A 35 -13.96 -2.71 -11.82
C THR A 35 -14.53 -2.66 -10.41
N VAL A 36 -14.57 -3.78 -9.70
CA VAL A 36 -15.15 -3.90 -8.35
C VAL A 36 -14.08 -3.89 -7.27
N THR A 37 -12.93 -4.49 -7.56
CA THR A 37 -11.89 -4.73 -6.55
C THR A 37 -10.63 -3.90 -6.77
N ASN A 38 -10.46 -3.28 -7.95
CA ASN A 38 -9.19 -2.67 -8.37
C ASN A 38 -8.00 -3.64 -8.42
N ILE A 39 -8.23 -4.95 -8.51
CA ILE A 39 -7.17 -5.93 -8.74
C ILE A 39 -6.60 -5.71 -10.14
N LEU A 40 -5.29 -5.63 -10.26
CA LEU A 40 -4.56 -5.63 -11.52
C LEU A 40 -4.57 -7.04 -12.10
N ILE A 41 -5.47 -7.30 -13.06
CA ILE A 41 -5.74 -8.65 -13.57
C ILE A 41 -4.50 -9.26 -14.21
N ASP A 42 -3.78 -8.49 -15.01
CA ASP A 42 -2.61 -9.00 -15.74
C ASP A 42 -1.46 -9.34 -14.78
N SER A 43 -1.16 -8.45 -13.82
CA SER A 43 -0.15 -8.69 -12.79
C SER A 43 -0.52 -9.88 -11.89
N PHE A 44 -1.81 -9.99 -11.52
CA PHE A 44 -2.29 -11.13 -10.75
C PHE A 44 -2.12 -12.43 -11.52
N THR A 45 -2.56 -12.47 -12.78
CA THR A 45 -2.46 -13.66 -13.63
C THR A 45 -1.01 -14.09 -13.80
N GLN A 46 -0.12 -13.16 -14.16
CA GLN A 46 1.31 -13.42 -14.33
C GLN A 46 1.95 -14.00 -13.06
N ALA A 47 1.69 -13.37 -11.91
CA ALA A 47 2.27 -13.81 -10.64
C ALA A 47 1.68 -15.16 -10.20
N PHE A 48 0.37 -15.33 -10.32
CA PHE A 48 -0.31 -16.55 -9.91
C PHE A 48 0.15 -17.77 -10.74
N GLU A 49 0.21 -17.66 -12.05
CA GLU A 49 0.65 -18.75 -12.95
C GLU A 49 2.12 -19.11 -12.73
N ARG A 50 2.97 -18.12 -12.41
CA ARG A 50 4.36 -18.37 -12.04
C ARG A 50 4.48 -19.16 -10.73
N LEU A 51 3.68 -18.81 -9.73
CA LEU A 51 3.67 -19.49 -8.42
C LEU A 51 2.94 -20.84 -8.46
N ASN A 52 2.02 -21.01 -9.40
CA ASN A 52 1.15 -22.19 -9.52
C ASN A 52 1.01 -22.68 -10.97
N PRO A 53 2.07 -23.26 -11.59
CA PRO A 53 2.14 -23.51 -13.03
C PRO A 53 1.01 -24.40 -13.62
N THR A 54 0.30 -25.16 -12.77
CA THR A 54 -0.76 -26.09 -13.22
C THR A 54 -2.18 -25.60 -12.88
N LYS A 55 -2.33 -24.37 -12.40
CA LYS A 55 -3.59 -23.84 -11.88
C LYS A 55 -4.08 -22.65 -12.71
N ASN A 56 -5.39 -22.43 -12.68
CA ASN A 56 -6.03 -21.35 -13.40
C ASN A 56 -6.15 -20.10 -12.49
N ALA A 57 -5.57 -18.99 -12.90
CA ALA A 57 -5.63 -17.73 -12.18
C ALA A 57 -7.07 -17.19 -12.05
N LYS A 58 -7.91 -17.41 -13.06
CA LYS A 58 -9.31 -16.97 -13.05
C LYS A 58 -10.12 -17.62 -11.94
N ASP A 59 -9.96 -18.92 -11.73
CA ASP A 59 -10.70 -19.64 -10.69
C ASP A 59 -10.35 -19.13 -9.29
N SER A 60 -9.07 -18.83 -9.08
CA SER A 60 -8.57 -18.21 -7.83
C SER A 60 -9.13 -16.80 -7.65
N LEU A 61 -9.16 -16.00 -8.70
CA LEU A 61 -9.71 -14.65 -8.67
C LEU A 61 -11.20 -14.65 -8.34
N ASP A 62 -11.98 -15.55 -8.95
CA ASP A 62 -13.42 -15.68 -8.70
C ASP A 62 -13.69 -16.10 -7.26
N GLU A 63 -12.91 -17.02 -6.71
CA GLU A 63 -13.02 -17.43 -5.30
C GLU A 63 -12.66 -16.27 -4.35
N MET A 64 -11.63 -15.48 -4.64
CA MET A 64 -11.29 -14.29 -3.86
C MET A 64 -12.44 -13.28 -3.88
N LYS A 65 -13.01 -12.98 -5.05
CA LYS A 65 -14.15 -12.05 -5.18
C LYS A 65 -15.36 -12.50 -4.37
N LYS A 66 -15.63 -13.79 -4.33
CA LYS A 66 -16.70 -14.36 -3.50
C LYS A 66 -16.44 -14.12 -2.02
N ARG A 67 -15.20 -14.36 -1.54
CA ARG A 67 -14.82 -14.16 -0.14
C ARG A 67 -14.84 -12.71 0.29
N LEU A 68 -14.47 -11.79 -0.60
CA LEU A 68 -14.53 -10.35 -0.37
C LEU A 68 -15.96 -9.83 -0.12
N ASN A 69 -16.98 -10.57 -0.54
CA ASN A 69 -18.38 -10.23 -0.32
C ASN A 69 -18.95 -10.73 1.03
N TYR A 70 -18.20 -11.49 1.81
CA TYR A 70 -18.66 -11.94 3.13
C TYR A 70 -18.70 -10.79 4.15
N ASN A 71 -19.61 -10.93 5.14
CA ASN A 71 -19.73 -9.95 6.22
C ASN A 71 -18.84 -10.35 7.40
N ASP A 72 -17.55 -10.47 7.17
CA ASP A 72 -16.58 -10.97 8.14
C ASP A 72 -15.32 -10.09 8.25
N LEU A 73 -15.43 -8.85 7.81
CA LEU A 73 -14.34 -7.86 7.82
C LEU A 73 -13.09 -8.32 7.04
N GLY A 74 -13.30 -9.08 5.94
CA GLY A 74 -12.22 -9.60 5.11
C GLY A 74 -11.49 -10.82 5.68
N LYS A 75 -11.97 -11.40 6.78
CA LYS A 75 -11.34 -12.57 7.41
C LYS A 75 -11.22 -13.75 6.46
N SER A 76 -12.29 -14.10 5.74
CA SER A 76 -12.29 -15.21 4.78
C SER A 76 -11.35 -14.97 3.61
N PHE A 77 -11.22 -13.72 3.15
CA PHE A 77 -10.25 -13.35 2.13
C PHE A 77 -8.81 -13.50 2.67
N TYR A 78 -8.54 -12.98 3.86
CA TYR A 78 -7.23 -13.08 4.48
C TYR A 78 -6.83 -14.55 4.75
N GLU A 79 -7.76 -15.38 5.24
CA GLU A 79 -7.52 -16.81 5.42
C GLU A 79 -7.22 -17.52 4.09
N TYR A 80 -7.82 -17.05 3.01
CA TYR A 80 -7.53 -17.56 1.66
C TYR A 80 -6.12 -17.18 1.20
N LEU A 81 -5.68 -15.94 1.45
CA LEU A 81 -4.30 -15.52 1.15
C LEU A 81 -3.25 -16.39 1.85
N LEU A 82 -3.54 -16.83 3.08
CA LEU A 82 -2.59 -17.58 3.90
C LEU A 82 -2.65 -19.10 3.75
N LYS A 83 -3.83 -19.63 3.48
CA LYS A 83 -4.13 -21.07 3.63
C LYS A 83 -4.75 -21.70 2.40
N SER A 84 -4.80 -20.99 1.27
CA SER A 84 -5.31 -21.58 0.04
C SER A 84 -4.41 -22.74 -0.42
N GLU A 85 -5.00 -23.69 -1.15
CA GLU A 85 -4.23 -24.74 -1.84
C GLU A 85 -3.29 -24.17 -2.92
N HIS A 86 -3.40 -22.87 -3.17
CA HIS A 86 -2.65 -22.12 -4.16
C HIS A 86 -1.86 -20.99 -3.50
N GLN A 87 -0.65 -20.82 -3.91
CA GLN A 87 0.21 -19.75 -3.42
C GLN A 87 -0.16 -18.41 -4.08
N ILE A 88 -0.92 -17.58 -3.36
CA ILE A 88 -1.30 -16.23 -3.83
C ILE A 88 -0.14 -15.24 -3.65
N ILE A 89 0.55 -15.35 -2.50
CA ILE A 89 1.72 -14.55 -2.15
C ILE A 89 2.80 -15.51 -1.65
N ASP A 90 4.02 -15.35 -2.14
CA ASP A 90 5.17 -16.05 -1.59
C ASP A 90 5.70 -15.30 -0.37
N PHE A 91 5.24 -15.70 0.81
CA PHE A 91 5.66 -15.11 2.08
C PHE A 91 7.06 -15.52 2.52
N ASP A 92 7.56 -16.64 2.04
CA ASP A 92 8.85 -17.19 2.45
C ASP A 92 9.98 -16.64 1.57
N ASN A 93 9.69 -16.39 0.29
CA ASN A 93 10.60 -15.74 -0.65
C ASN A 93 9.96 -14.47 -1.23
N PRO A 94 9.96 -13.35 -0.49
CA PRO A 94 9.31 -12.11 -0.91
C PRO A 94 9.70 -11.62 -2.30
N ASN A 95 10.93 -11.90 -2.76
CA ASN A 95 11.39 -11.50 -4.10
C ASN A 95 10.70 -12.25 -5.25
N ASN A 96 9.98 -13.34 -4.96
CA ASN A 96 9.18 -14.03 -5.96
C ASN A 96 7.84 -13.33 -6.24
N ASN A 97 7.49 -12.28 -5.51
CA ASN A 97 6.27 -11.52 -5.76
C ASN A 97 6.52 -10.32 -6.67
N LEU A 98 5.48 -9.87 -7.36
CA LEU A 98 5.45 -8.57 -8.02
C LEU A 98 5.05 -7.48 -7.02
N TYR A 99 5.75 -6.35 -7.04
CA TYR A 99 5.47 -5.19 -6.20
C TYR A 99 5.25 -3.98 -7.08
N GLU A 100 4.05 -3.44 -7.03
CA GLU A 100 3.62 -2.35 -7.90
C GLU A 100 2.94 -1.27 -7.06
N MET A 101 2.92 -0.05 -7.58
CA MET A 101 2.24 1.08 -6.93
C MET A 101 1.53 1.95 -7.96
N MET A 102 0.39 2.50 -7.57
CA MET A 102 -0.34 3.52 -8.31
C MET A 102 -0.62 4.72 -7.41
N ALA A 103 -0.59 5.91 -8.01
CA ALA A 103 -1.04 7.12 -7.35
C ALA A 103 -2.51 7.37 -7.68
N GLU A 104 -3.23 7.90 -6.69
CA GLU A 104 -4.59 8.41 -6.87
C GLU A 104 -5.57 7.44 -7.57
N LEU A 105 -5.47 6.14 -7.27
CA LEU A 105 -6.32 5.12 -7.85
C LEU A 105 -7.78 5.31 -7.43
N PRO A 106 -8.71 5.60 -8.35
CA PRO A 106 -10.10 5.84 -8.00
C PRO A 106 -10.78 4.57 -7.47
N TYR A 107 -11.56 4.73 -6.40
CA TYR A 107 -12.52 3.73 -5.96
C TYR A 107 -13.85 4.40 -5.62
N LYS A 108 -14.86 4.21 -6.45
CA LYS A 108 -16.20 4.85 -6.29
C LYS A 108 -16.09 6.34 -6.04
N SER A 109 -16.38 6.81 -4.82
CA SER A 109 -16.42 8.22 -4.43
C SER A 109 -15.15 8.75 -3.78
N PHE A 110 -14.10 7.93 -3.67
CA PHE A 110 -12.84 8.34 -3.07
C PHE A 110 -11.62 7.77 -3.82
N ARG A 111 -10.45 8.20 -3.42
CA ARG A 111 -9.20 7.94 -4.12
C ARG A 111 -8.07 8.01 -3.10
N PRO A 112 -7.46 6.87 -2.71
CA PRO A 112 -6.26 6.89 -1.88
C PRO A 112 -5.12 7.60 -2.59
N ASP A 113 -4.27 8.30 -1.84
CA ASP A 113 -3.13 9.02 -2.44
C ASP A 113 -2.14 8.04 -3.09
N ILE A 114 -1.86 6.90 -2.44
CA ILE A 114 -1.02 5.83 -2.99
C ILE A 114 -1.62 4.47 -2.64
N THR A 115 -1.70 3.58 -3.62
CA THR A 115 -2.07 2.17 -3.44
C THR A 115 -0.90 1.27 -3.83
N LEU A 116 -0.54 0.32 -2.93
CA LEU A 116 0.50 -0.69 -3.20
C LEU A 116 -0.14 -2.04 -3.49
N PHE A 117 0.41 -2.68 -4.49
CA PHE A 117 -0.01 -4.00 -4.95
C PHE A 117 1.07 -5.05 -4.66
N ILE A 118 0.63 -6.23 -4.26
CA ILE A 118 1.45 -7.43 -4.24
C ILE A 118 0.75 -8.45 -5.14
N ASN A 119 1.44 -8.91 -6.17
CA ASN A 119 0.88 -9.81 -7.18
C ASN A 119 -0.46 -9.30 -7.71
N GLY A 120 -0.55 -8.01 -8.03
CA GLY A 120 -1.75 -7.36 -8.53
C GLY A 120 -2.86 -7.08 -7.50
N LEU A 121 -2.71 -7.51 -6.24
CA LEU A 121 -3.70 -7.29 -5.16
C LEU A 121 -3.43 -5.97 -4.44
N PRO A 122 -4.38 -5.00 -4.39
CA PRO A 122 -4.23 -3.71 -3.72
C PRO A 122 -4.36 -3.86 -2.19
N LEU A 123 -3.27 -4.25 -1.52
CA LEU A 123 -3.28 -4.64 -0.11
C LEU A 123 -2.92 -3.52 0.85
N VAL A 124 -2.24 -2.46 0.39
CA VAL A 124 -1.83 -1.34 1.24
C VAL A 124 -2.29 -0.03 0.63
N ASN A 125 -2.92 0.82 1.44
CA ASN A 125 -3.26 2.18 1.05
C ASN A 125 -2.56 3.18 1.96
N ILE A 126 -2.09 4.27 1.37
CA ILE A 126 -1.32 5.31 2.03
C ILE A 126 -2.01 6.64 1.76
N GLU A 127 -2.29 7.37 2.83
CA GLU A 127 -2.82 8.73 2.80
C GLU A 127 -1.75 9.66 3.33
N VAL A 128 -1.39 10.66 2.55
CA VAL A 128 -0.37 11.65 2.93
C VAL A 128 -1.00 13.03 3.06
N LYS A 129 -0.45 13.85 3.93
CA LYS A 129 -0.87 15.24 4.12
C LYS A 129 0.34 16.16 4.16
N GLN A 130 0.16 17.35 3.63
CA GLN A 130 1.19 18.38 3.76
C GLN A 130 1.30 18.79 5.24
N PRO A 131 2.54 18.92 5.77
CA PRO A 131 2.76 19.47 7.10
C PRO A 131 2.04 20.80 7.27
N LEU A 132 1.37 20.97 8.42
CA LEU A 132 0.66 22.22 8.77
C LEU A 132 -0.48 22.61 7.81
N ALA A 133 -0.99 21.68 7.01
CA ALA A 133 -2.22 21.91 6.25
C ALA A 133 -3.40 22.08 7.22
N GLY A 134 -4.35 22.96 6.87
CA GLY A 134 -5.55 23.19 7.69
C GLY A 134 -6.44 21.96 7.87
N GLN A 135 -6.29 20.93 7.03
CA GLN A 135 -6.86 19.59 7.18
C GLN A 135 -5.73 18.61 7.43
N GLY A 136 -5.63 18.11 8.66
CA GLY A 136 -4.57 17.24 9.10
C GLY A 136 -4.93 15.75 9.04
N ILE A 137 -4.07 14.93 9.64
CA ILE A 137 -4.26 13.48 9.74
C ILE A 137 -5.54 13.10 10.50
N LYS A 138 -5.98 13.92 11.45
CA LYS A 138 -7.23 13.67 12.18
C LYS A 138 -8.43 13.63 11.25
N GLU A 139 -8.57 14.64 10.40
CA GLU A 139 -9.66 14.73 9.43
C GLU A 139 -9.62 13.57 8.43
N GLU A 140 -8.42 13.14 8.03
CA GLU A 140 -8.29 11.98 7.13
C GLU A 140 -8.72 10.68 7.82
N ARG A 141 -8.34 10.48 9.08
CA ARG A 141 -8.81 9.34 9.88
C ARG A 141 -10.33 9.35 10.05
N ASP A 142 -10.93 10.51 10.29
CA ASP A 142 -12.39 10.65 10.42
C ASP A 142 -13.09 10.34 9.09
N ARG A 143 -12.52 10.74 7.95
CA ARG A 143 -12.99 10.36 6.60
C ARG A 143 -12.86 8.85 6.37
N HIS A 144 -11.74 8.26 6.75
CA HIS A 144 -11.52 6.82 6.66
C HIS A 144 -12.57 6.04 7.45
N ILE A 145 -12.86 6.44 8.70
CA ILE A 145 -13.91 5.83 9.53
C ILE A 145 -15.30 5.91 8.85
N LYS A 146 -15.63 7.05 8.25
CA LYS A 146 -16.90 7.22 7.54
C LYS A 146 -16.98 6.31 6.30
N ARG A 147 -15.91 6.24 5.52
CA ARG A 147 -15.80 5.37 4.35
C ARG A 147 -15.91 3.89 4.73
N TYR A 148 -15.23 3.48 5.79
CA TYR A 148 -15.27 2.12 6.34
C TYR A 148 -16.68 1.70 6.78
N LYS A 149 -17.43 2.59 7.42
CA LYS A 149 -18.80 2.33 7.87
C LYS A 149 -19.83 2.26 6.73
N ASN A 150 -19.48 2.69 5.53
CA ASN A 150 -20.37 2.61 4.37
C ASN A 150 -20.34 1.19 3.78
N PRO A 151 -21.47 0.43 3.80
CA PRO A 151 -21.53 -0.94 3.27
C PRO A 151 -21.13 -1.07 1.80
N GLU A 152 -21.29 -0.01 1.01
CA GLU A 152 -20.89 -0.01 -0.39
C GLU A 152 -19.37 -0.17 -0.58
N ASN A 153 -18.58 0.19 0.41
CA ASN A 153 -17.13 0.09 0.38
C ASN A 153 -16.60 -1.23 0.97
N LYS A 154 -17.50 -2.14 1.36
CA LYS A 154 -17.15 -3.41 2.01
C LYS A 154 -16.06 -4.18 1.28
N VAL A 155 -16.20 -4.36 -0.03
CA VAL A 155 -15.24 -5.14 -0.84
C VAL A 155 -13.84 -4.52 -0.77
N PHE A 156 -13.75 -3.20 -0.89
CA PHE A 156 -12.49 -2.48 -0.81
C PHE A 156 -11.80 -2.65 0.56
N TYR A 157 -12.57 -2.49 1.64
CA TYR A 157 -12.04 -2.64 2.99
C TYR A 157 -11.74 -4.08 3.38
N ASN A 158 -12.47 -5.05 2.82
CA ASN A 158 -12.16 -6.46 3.00
C ASN A 158 -10.87 -6.87 2.26
N LEU A 159 -10.53 -6.20 1.17
CA LEU A 159 -9.35 -6.47 0.36
C LEU A 159 -8.10 -5.79 0.92
N ALA A 160 -8.19 -4.49 1.24
CA ALA A 160 -7.07 -3.72 1.78
C ALA A 160 -6.71 -4.21 3.18
N GLN A 161 -5.45 -4.57 3.41
CA GLN A 161 -4.99 -5.15 4.69
C GLN A 161 -4.35 -4.12 5.61
N ILE A 162 -3.68 -3.11 5.04
CA ILE A 162 -2.91 -2.11 5.79
C ILE A 162 -3.27 -0.72 5.30
N TRP A 163 -3.42 0.20 6.25
CA TRP A 163 -3.61 1.61 6.02
C TRP A 163 -2.50 2.40 6.70
N LEU A 164 -1.85 3.28 5.97
CA LEU A 164 -0.78 4.15 6.45
C LEU A 164 -1.19 5.60 6.27
N PHE A 165 -0.89 6.43 7.27
CA PHE A 165 -1.24 7.85 7.27
C PHE A 165 -0.02 8.66 7.69
N SER A 166 0.29 9.74 6.99
CA SER A 166 1.43 10.59 7.31
C SER A 166 1.19 12.06 6.96
N ASP A 167 1.48 12.96 7.89
CA ASP A 167 1.63 14.39 7.62
C ASP A 167 3.10 14.81 7.49
N ASN A 168 3.99 13.82 7.44
CA ASN A 168 5.44 14.00 7.34
C ASN A 168 6.06 14.80 8.51
N LEU A 169 5.39 14.84 9.64
CA LEU A 169 5.89 15.44 10.87
C LEU A 169 6.28 14.35 11.88
N PRO A 170 7.25 14.60 12.75
CA PRO A 170 7.56 13.72 13.85
C PRO A 170 6.40 13.70 14.86
N TYR A 171 6.36 12.66 15.68
CA TYR A 171 5.42 12.62 16.78
C TYR A 171 5.68 13.76 17.77
N ASP A 172 4.58 14.39 18.23
CA ASP A 172 4.61 15.42 19.26
C ASP A 172 3.57 15.06 20.35
N GLU A 173 4.02 14.94 21.59
CA GLU A 173 3.14 14.63 22.73
C GLU A 173 2.08 15.71 22.97
N ASN A 174 2.41 16.97 22.66
CA ASN A 174 1.51 18.11 22.81
C ASN A 174 0.51 18.22 21.63
N ASN A 175 0.77 17.53 20.51
CA ASN A 175 -0.12 17.48 19.37
C ASN A 175 -0.41 16.04 18.94
N PRO A 176 -1.36 15.35 19.62
CA PRO A 176 -1.64 13.94 19.37
C PRO A 176 -2.26 13.63 18.00
N ASN A 177 -2.58 14.65 17.21
CA ASN A 177 -3.12 14.52 15.87
C ASN A 177 -2.06 14.67 14.76
N GLN A 178 -0.81 14.93 15.15
CA GLN A 178 0.34 15.07 14.27
C GLN A 178 1.14 13.76 14.21
N GLY A 179 1.80 13.50 13.09
CA GLY A 179 2.74 12.40 12.93
C GLY A 179 2.30 11.35 11.94
N VAL A 180 2.81 10.15 12.11
CA VAL A 180 2.56 9.00 11.25
C VAL A 180 1.78 7.92 12.01
N PHE A 181 0.83 7.29 11.31
CA PHE A 181 -0.08 6.33 11.91
C PHE A 181 -0.30 5.15 10.97
N TYR A 182 -0.70 4.02 11.54
CA TYR A 182 -1.12 2.85 10.77
C TYR A 182 -2.39 2.23 11.36
N SER A 183 -3.11 1.52 10.52
CA SER A 183 -4.32 0.78 10.88
C SER A 183 -4.44 -0.46 10.01
N THR A 184 -5.33 -1.35 10.39
CA THR A 184 -5.67 -2.55 9.59
C THR A 184 -7.14 -2.54 9.22
N SER A 185 -7.53 -3.38 8.27
CA SER A 185 -8.92 -3.54 7.84
C SER A 185 -9.86 -3.97 8.97
N TYR A 186 -9.32 -4.59 10.01
CA TYR A 186 -10.11 -5.12 11.13
C TYR A 186 -10.25 -4.15 12.29
N SER A 187 -9.56 -3.02 12.24
CA SER A 187 -9.50 -2.10 13.36
C SER A 187 -9.59 -0.67 12.88
N LEU A 188 -10.56 0.05 13.43
CA LEU A 188 -10.61 1.51 13.33
C LEU A 188 -9.69 2.19 14.35
N ILE A 189 -8.84 1.42 15.04
CA ILE A 189 -7.84 1.94 15.96
C ILE A 189 -6.60 2.30 15.16
N PHE A 190 -6.28 3.57 15.15
CA PHE A 190 -5.06 4.10 14.55
C PHE A 190 -3.94 4.03 15.56
N GLN A 191 -2.94 3.19 15.24
CA GLN A 191 -1.74 3.09 16.05
C GLN A 191 -0.74 4.15 15.59
N ARG A 192 -0.06 4.78 16.52
CA ARG A 192 1.04 5.69 16.22
C ARG A 192 2.27 4.88 15.85
N PHE A 193 2.94 5.31 14.80
CA PHE A 193 4.27 4.85 14.49
C PHE A 193 5.27 5.74 15.24
N VAL A 194 5.90 5.19 16.25
CA VAL A 194 7.00 5.83 16.97
C VAL A 194 8.28 5.25 16.38
N GLU A 195 9.13 6.13 15.88
CA GLU A 195 10.39 5.76 15.24
C GLU A 195 11.34 5.13 16.29
N ALA A 196 11.17 3.85 16.55
CA ALA A 196 12.02 3.13 17.50
C ALA A 196 13.31 2.59 16.86
N ASP A 197 13.34 2.42 15.51
CA ASP A 197 14.42 1.69 14.87
C ASP A 197 14.90 2.35 13.59
N LYS A 198 15.96 3.15 13.70
CA LYS A 198 16.80 3.57 12.57
C LYS A 198 17.53 2.41 11.87
N LEU A 199 17.25 1.17 12.26
CA LEU A 199 18.00 -0.04 11.90
C LEU A 199 17.58 -0.69 10.58
N TYR A 200 16.52 -0.24 9.90
CA TYR A 200 16.09 -0.87 8.67
C TYR A 200 16.49 -0.05 7.44
N ILE A 201 17.80 0.01 7.20
CA ILE A 201 18.31 0.36 5.87
C ILE A 201 17.99 -0.84 4.98
N THR A 202 17.02 -0.70 4.07
CA THR A 202 16.77 -1.70 3.05
C THR A 202 18.02 -1.77 2.17
N PRO A 203 18.60 -2.95 1.95
CA PRO A 203 19.64 -3.07 0.92
C PRO A 203 19.06 -2.61 -0.42
N PRO A 204 19.86 -1.98 -1.29
CA PRO A 204 19.42 -1.63 -2.63
C PRO A 204 18.83 -2.87 -3.30
N PRO A 205 17.84 -2.71 -4.19
CA PRO A 205 17.33 -3.83 -4.98
C PRO A 205 18.50 -4.54 -5.66
N PRO A 206 18.47 -5.87 -5.77
CA PRO A 206 19.53 -6.59 -6.46
C PRO A 206 19.68 -6.04 -7.88
N GLU A 207 20.90 -5.72 -8.27
CA GLU A 207 21.24 -5.09 -9.55
C GLU A 207 20.79 -5.88 -10.81
N ASN A 208 20.25 -7.09 -10.63
CA ASN A 208 19.90 -8.03 -11.70
C ASN A 208 18.42 -8.46 -11.73
N ASP A 209 17.50 -7.70 -11.14
CA ASP A 209 16.07 -8.00 -11.36
C ASP A 209 15.65 -7.48 -12.73
N GLN A 210 15.78 -8.34 -13.76
CA GLN A 210 15.50 -8.03 -15.19
C GLN A 210 14.04 -7.60 -15.44
N ASN A 211 13.17 -7.74 -14.45
CA ASN A 211 11.75 -7.38 -14.54
C ASN A 211 11.41 -6.06 -13.85
N HIS A 212 12.39 -5.38 -13.25
CA HIS A 212 12.16 -4.16 -12.48
C HIS A 212 12.57 -2.92 -13.31
N LYS A 213 11.70 -1.91 -13.35
CA LYS A 213 11.99 -0.63 -14.02
C LYS A 213 13.13 0.09 -13.30
N SER A 214 13.97 0.78 -14.04
CA SER A 214 15.01 1.63 -13.46
C SER A 214 14.39 2.78 -12.64
N LEU A 215 15.11 3.27 -11.63
CA LEU A 215 14.64 4.42 -10.83
C LEU A 215 14.39 5.67 -11.69
N GLU A 216 15.17 5.85 -12.76
CA GLU A 216 15.01 6.96 -13.72
C GLU A 216 13.71 6.84 -14.52
N GLU A 217 13.37 5.64 -14.98
CA GLU A 217 12.10 5.36 -15.68
C GLU A 217 10.91 5.58 -14.76
N ILE A 218 10.99 5.11 -13.51
CA ILE A 218 9.94 5.31 -12.51
C ILE A 218 9.80 6.80 -12.19
N GLN A 219 10.90 7.53 -11.98
CA GLN A 219 10.87 8.97 -11.73
C GLN A 219 10.17 9.71 -12.86
N LYS A 220 10.57 9.44 -14.11
CA LYS A 220 9.95 10.05 -15.28
C LYS A 220 8.45 9.75 -15.36
N SER A 221 8.05 8.52 -15.07
CA SER A 221 6.64 8.11 -15.08
C SER A 221 5.83 8.82 -13.99
N VAL A 222 6.38 8.93 -12.77
CA VAL A 222 5.75 9.64 -11.64
C VAL A 222 5.61 11.14 -11.95
N LEU A 223 6.66 11.78 -12.47
CA LEU A 223 6.60 13.20 -12.82
C LEU A 223 5.58 13.48 -13.93
N ASN A 224 5.51 12.62 -14.93
CA ASN A 224 4.52 12.72 -16.00
C ASN A 224 3.08 12.56 -15.47
N GLU A 225 2.83 11.65 -14.53
CA GLU A 225 1.51 11.45 -13.92
C GLU A 225 0.97 12.75 -13.29
N PHE A 226 1.84 13.50 -12.64
CA PHE A 226 1.48 14.76 -11.98
C PHE A 226 1.74 16.02 -12.82
N ASN A 227 2.11 15.89 -14.10
CA ASN A 227 2.48 17.01 -14.97
C ASN A 227 3.60 17.89 -14.38
N LEU A 228 4.58 17.27 -13.74
CA LEU A 228 5.72 17.93 -13.12
C LEU A 228 6.98 17.86 -14.02
N LYS A 229 7.89 18.82 -13.83
CA LYS A 229 9.21 18.83 -14.48
C LYS A 229 10.26 18.24 -13.52
N ASP A 230 11.39 17.77 -14.06
CA ASP A 230 12.50 17.26 -13.25
C ASP A 230 12.98 18.26 -12.18
N THR A 231 12.91 19.57 -12.50
CA THR A 231 13.24 20.67 -11.58
C THR A 231 12.25 20.80 -10.42
N ASP A 232 11.05 20.22 -10.53
CA ASP A 232 10.00 20.28 -9.51
C ASP A 232 10.09 19.10 -8.54
N CYS A 233 10.93 18.09 -8.86
CA CYS A 233 11.17 16.95 -7.98
C CYS A 233 12.04 17.41 -6.79
N PRO A 234 11.51 17.46 -5.57
CA PRO A 234 12.32 17.79 -4.42
C PRO A 234 13.38 16.71 -4.22
N LYS A 235 14.61 17.10 -3.96
CA LYS A 235 15.60 16.16 -3.45
C LYS A 235 15.06 15.66 -2.12
N SER A 236 14.52 14.42 -2.14
CA SER A 236 13.90 13.83 -0.95
C SER A 236 14.94 13.75 0.17
N PRO A 237 14.68 14.39 1.31
CA PRO A 237 15.50 14.14 2.49
C PRO A 237 15.48 12.65 2.79
N LYS A 238 16.64 12.05 3.11
CA LYS A 238 16.72 10.60 3.32
C LYS A 238 15.91 10.12 4.53
N ASP A 239 15.75 10.96 5.54
CA ASP A 239 15.21 10.61 6.86
C ASP A 239 13.98 11.47 7.19
N THR A 240 12.87 11.21 6.52
CA THR A 240 11.58 11.82 6.89
C THR A 240 10.72 10.82 7.66
N PRO A 241 9.79 11.27 8.51
CA PRO A 241 8.83 10.39 9.18
C PRO A 241 8.05 9.51 8.22
N THR A 242 7.65 10.04 7.06
CA THR A 242 7.01 9.27 5.99
C THR A 242 7.93 8.16 5.47
N ASN A 243 9.19 8.46 5.16
CA ASN A 243 10.13 7.47 4.65
C ASN A 243 10.42 6.38 5.69
N ALA A 244 10.51 6.73 6.97
CA ALA A 244 10.68 5.76 8.06
C ALA A 244 9.48 4.81 8.16
N LEU A 245 8.25 5.36 8.11
CA LEU A 245 7.02 4.56 8.07
C LEU A 245 7.02 3.60 6.86
N LEU A 246 7.28 4.12 5.66
CA LEU A 246 7.28 3.32 4.43
C LEU A 246 8.34 2.22 4.46
N THR A 247 9.55 2.52 4.90
CA THR A 247 10.59 1.50 5.05
C THR A 247 10.17 0.39 6.02
N SER A 248 9.57 0.77 7.14
CA SER A 248 9.16 -0.17 8.19
C SER A 248 7.99 -1.05 7.78
N PHE A 249 7.05 -0.55 6.97
CA PHE A 249 5.86 -1.30 6.58
C PHE A 249 5.94 -1.88 5.18
N CYS A 250 6.61 -1.20 4.25
CA CYS A 250 6.54 -1.50 2.82
C CYS A 250 7.82 -2.16 2.26
N SER A 251 8.91 -2.31 3.02
CA SER A 251 10.02 -3.12 2.52
C SER A 251 9.54 -4.58 2.33
N LYS A 252 9.90 -5.21 1.21
CA LYS A 252 9.35 -6.49 0.74
C LYS A 252 9.29 -7.57 1.83
N LYS A 253 10.39 -7.80 2.54
CA LYS A 253 10.45 -8.79 3.63
C LYS A 253 9.54 -8.45 4.81
N ARG A 254 9.53 -7.17 5.22
CA ARG A 254 8.70 -6.73 6.34
C ARG A 254 7.22 -6.76 6.00
N LEU A 255 6.85 -6.31 4.81
CA LEU A 255 5.46 -6.35 4.38
C LEU A 255 4.93 -7.78 4.33
N CYS A 256 5.66 -8.72 3.74
CA CYS A 256 5.28 -10.13 3.76
C CYS A 256 5.20 -10.69 5.18
N PHE A 257 6.14 -10.35 6.05
CA PHE A 257 6.09 -10.75 7.46
C PHE A 257 4.87 -10.18 8.18
N ILE A 258 4.59 -8.88 8.04
CA ILE A 258 3.44 -8.23 8.64
C ILE A 258 2.14 -8.89 8.14
N LEU A 259 1.98 -9.08 6.85
CA LEU A 259 0.80 -9.72 6.27
C LEU A 259 0.64 -11.17 6.75
N LYS A 260 1.74 -11.93 6.90
CA LYS A 260 1.70 -13.33 7.37
C LYS A 260 1.26 -13.45 8.83
N ILE A 261 1.72 -12.55 9.71
CA ILE A 261 1.54 -12.72 11.17
C ILE A 261 0.45 -11.83 11.78
N TRP A 262 0.07 -10.75 11.12
CA TRP A 262 -0.79 -9.71 11.70
C TRP A 262 -2.10 -10.26 12.26
N HIS A 263 -2.70 -11.20 11.58
CA HIS A 263 -3.94 -11.84 12.01
C HIS A 263 -3.78 -12.70 13.27
N GLN A 264 -2.58 -13.23 13.51
CA GLN A 264 -2.31 -14.01 14.73
C GLN A 264 -2.29 -13.12 15.97
N PHE A 265 -1.83 -11.88 15.83
CA PHE A 265 -1.83 -10.89 16.93
C PHE A 265 -3.25 -10.37 17.23
N LEU A 266 -4.09 -10.18 16.24
CA LEU A 266 -5.48 -9.72 16.42
C LEU A 266 -6.36 -10.78 17.08
N LYS A 267 -6.18 -12.06 16.77
CA LYS A 267 -6.91 -13.15 17.44
C LYS A 267 -6.66 -13.21 18.95
N ARG A 268 -5.52 -12.72 19.43
CA ARG A 268 -5.20 -12.69 20.87
C ARG A 268 -5.85 -11.51 21.61
N LYS A 269 -6.15 -10.40 20.93
CA LYS A 269 -6.77 -9.22 21.55
C LYS A 269 -8.30 -9.21 21.55
N ILE A 270 -8.95 -10.04 20.74
CA ILE A 270 -10.43 -10.14 20.68
C ILE A 270 -10.97 -11.18 21.70
N ARG A 271 -10.10 -11.84 22.44
CA ARG A 271 -10.49 -12.79 23.51
C ARG A 271 -10.46 -12.17 24.91
N VAL A 272 -10.80 -10.89 25.03
CA VAL A 272 -11.04 -10.26 26.33
C VAL A 272 -12.44 -9.66 26.33
#